data_37e8f754d091f1ac2cb45a01795973c0
#
_entry.id   37e8f754d091f1ac2cb45a01795973c0
#
_cell.length_a   1.000
_cell.length_b   1.000
_cell.length_c   1.000
_cell.angle_alpha   90.00
_cell.angle_beta   90.00
_cell.angle_gamma   90.00
#
_symmetry.space_group_name_H-M   'P 1'
#
loop_
_entity.id
_entity.type
_entity.pdbx_description
1 polymer ?
#
loop_
_entity_poly.entity_id
_entity_poly.type
_entity_poly.pdbx_seq_one_letter_code
_entity_poly.pdbx_strand_id
1 'polypeptide(L)'
;MKFNLPQLETSSAIVMLFGDTLAFKKYRTLWENIYEQKQISKEELDRILNTFLPLYENADKQLLTADAMVDSSLAAMQFMLAARTHGYDTNPIAGYDAKKAATALGLDPERYVPVMAIAVGKADSQSTDIKSTRYSVDDVIEFQ
;
A
#
# COMPACT_ATOMS: atom_id res chain seq x y z
N MET A 1 15.83 -4.02 -14.44
CA MET A 1 16.16 -3.12 -13.31
C MET A 1 17.13 -1.99 -13.60
N LYS A 2 17.85 -1.97 -14.72
CA LYS A 2 18.82 -0.89 -15.01
C LYS A 2 18.24 0.53 -14.99
N PHE A 3 16.95 0.69 -15.32
CA PHE A 3 16.28 2.01 -15.33
C PHE A 3 16.05 2.63 -13.95
N ASN A 4 15.99 1.83 -12.90
CA ASN A 4 15.72 2.33 -11.54
C ASN A 4 16.99 2.39 -10.67
N LEU A 5 18.15 2.06 -11.23
CA LEU A 5 19.43 2.11 -10.50
C LEU A 5 19.74 3.52 -9.96
N PRO A 6 19.59 4.59 -10.74
CA PRO A 6 19.89 5.92 -10.22
C PRO A 6 19.09 6.25 -8.95
N GLN A 7 17.77 5.98 -8.96
CA GLN A 7 16.92 6.23 -7.79
C GLN A 7 17.30 5.35 -6.60
N LEU A 8 17.67 4.08 -6.86
CA LEU A 8 18.08 3.15 -5.81
C LEU A 8 19.42 3.53 -5.17
N GLU A 9 20.35 4.10 -5.94
CA GLU A 9 21.70 4.46 -5.49
C GLU A 9 21.77 5.84 -4.85
N THR A 10 20.90 6.77 -5.28
CA THR A 10 20.98 8.18 -4.86
C THR A 10 19.90 8.61 -3.88
N SER A 11 18.81 7.86 -3.74
CA SER A 11 17.74 8.18 -2.79
C SER A 11 18.22 8.04 -1.33
N SER A 12 17.60 8.80 -0.44
CA SER A 12 17.90 8.74 1.00
C SER A 12 17.39 7.46 1.65
N ALA A 13 16.30 6.89 1.11
CA ALA A 13 15.70 5.65 1.59
C ALA A 13 14.90 4.96 0.50
N ILE A 14 14.74 3.64 0.65
CA ILE A 14 13.81 2.83 -0.14
C ILE A 14 12.80 2.21 0.83
N VAL A 15 11.53 2.49 0.60
CA VAL A 15 10.42 1.91 1.34
C VAL A 15 9.81 0.80 0.49
N MET A 16 9.86 -0.45 0.99
CA MET A 16 9.17 -1.57 0.35
C MET A 16 7.81 -1.77 0.98
N LEU A 17 6.76 -1.73 0.17
CA LEU A 17 5.39 -1.98 0.62
C LEU A 17 4.98 -3.41 0.31
N PHE A 18 4.34 -3.99 1.32
CA PHE A 18 3.74 -5.32 1.23
C PHE A 18 2.29 -5.27 1.71
N GLY A 19 1.42 -5.95 1.00
CA GLY A 19 0.07 -6.25 1.47
C GLY A 19 0.09 -7.48 2.38
N ASP A 20 -0.58 -7.40 3.53
CA ASP A 20 -0.73 -8.53 4.45
C ASP A 20 -2.06 -9.24 4.17
N THR A 21 -2.03 -10.39 3.52
CA THR A 21 -3.24 -11.18 3.22
C THR A 21 -3.97 -11.68 4.47
N LEU A 22 -3.33 -11.64 5.63
CA LEU A 22 -3.91 -12.01 6.91
C LEU A 22 -4.23 -10.80 7.82
N ALA A 23 -4.26 -9.58 7.26
CA ALA A 23 -4.58 -8.36 8.01
C ALA A 23 -5.95 -8.45 8.72
N PHE A 24 -6.92 -9.15 8.12
CA PHE A 24 -8.25 -9.36 8.70
C PHE A 24 -8.24 -10.06 10.07
N LYS A 25 -7.18 -10.80 10.42
CA LYS A 25 -7.05 -11.41 11.74
C LYS A 25 -7.00 -10.39 12.89
N LYS A 26 -6.65 -9.13 12.58
CA LYS A 26 -6.67 -8.02 13.53
C LYS A 26 -8.01 -7.29 13.56
N TYR A 27 -8.92 -7.60 12.65
CA TYR A 27 -10.18 -6.89 12.46
C TYR A 27 -11.02 -6.86 13.73
N ARG A 28 -11.19 -8.02 14.39
CA ARG A 28 -11.92 -8.13 15.65
C ARG A 28 -11.33 -7.20 16.72
N THR A 29 -10.04 -7.31 16.98
CA THR A 29 -9.35 -6.49 18.01
C THR A 29 -9.48 -5.00 17.73
N LEU A 30 -9.41 -4.57 16.46
CA LEU A 30 -9.57 -3.16 16.11
C LEU A 30 -10.98 -2.65 16.46
N TRP A 31 -12.03 -3.41 16.14
CA TRP A 31 -13.40 -3.02 16.43
C TRP A 31 -13.76 -3.12 17.92
N GLU A 32 -13.22 -4.10 18.62
CA GLU A 32 -13.33 -4.20 20.08
C GLU A 32 -12.70 -2.99 20.77
N ASN A 33 -11.54 -2.51 20.32
CA ASN A 33 -10.92 -1.28 20.83
C ASN A 33 -11.79 -0.04 20.59
N ILE A 34 -12.44 0.08 19.43
CA ILE A 34 -13.36 1.18 19.11
C ILE A 34 -14.58 1.15 20.07
N TYR A 35 -15.09 -0.04 20.34
CA TYR A 35 -16.17 -0.23 21.32
C TYR A 35 -15.74 0.12 22.75
N GLU A 36 -14.55 -0.30 23.18
CA GLU A 36 -14.02 0.04 24.50
C GLU A 36 -13.82 1.55 24.68
N GLN A 37 -13.49 2.26 23.60
CA GLN A 37 -13.42 3.73 23.55
C GLN A 37 -14.82 4.38 23.51
N LYS A 38 -15.92 3.60 23.58
CA LYS A 38 -17.31 4.07 23.55
C LYS A 38 -17.68 4.86 22.29
N GLN A 39 -17.02 4.57 21.16
CA GLN A 39 -17.31 5.21 19.89
C GLN A 39 -18.45 4.54 19.12
N ILE A 40 -18.74 3.29 19.45
CA ILE A 40 -19.86 2.52 18.88
C ILE A 40 -20.60 1.75 20.00
N SER A 41 -21.86 1.35 19.74
CA SER A 41 -22.62 0.50 20.62
C SER A 41 -22.20 -0.98 20.51
N LYS A 42 -22.59 -1.79 21.49
CA LYS A 42 -22.38 -3.24 21.44
C LYS A 42 -23.12 -3.89 20.26
N GLU A 43 -24.33 -3.43 19.97
CA GLU A 43 -25.13 -3.92 18.83
C GLU A 43 -24.41 -3.64 17.50
N GLU A 44 -23.83 -2.47 17.37
CA GLU A 44 -23.07 -2.08 16.18
C GLU A 44 -21.80 -2.92 16.03
N LEU A 45 -21.05 -3.15 17.12
CA LEU A 45 -19.91 -4.05 17.13
C LEU A 45 -20.29 -5.46 16.65
N ASP A 46 -21.34 -6.03 17.24
CA ASP A 46 -21.79 -7.38 16.92
C ASP A 46 -22.26 -7.45 15.45
N ARG A 47 -22.97 -6.43 14.96
CA ARG A 47 -23.38 -6.34 13.56
C ARG A 47 -22.17 -6.33 12.62
N ILE A 48 -21.17 -5.53 12.91
CA ILE A 48 -19.96 -5.39 12.10
C ILE A 48 -19.18 -6.71 12.06
N LEU A 49 -18.91 -7.30 13.22
CA LEU A 49 -18.15 -8.54 13.30
C LEU A 49 -18.87 -9.72 12.64
N ASN A 50 -20.17 -9.84 12.83
CA ASN A 50 -20.96 -10.94 12.24
C ASN A 50 -21.17 -10.76 10.72
N THR A 51 -21.12 -9.55 10.21
CA THR A 51 -21.30 -9.28 8.78
C THR A 51 -19.98 -9.43 8.00
N PHE A 52 -18.91 -8.79 8.47
CA PHE A 52 -17.71 -8.64 7.66
C PHE A 52 -16.63 -9.68 7.94
N LEU A 53 -16.44 -10.10 9.20
CA LEU A 53 -15.39 -11.05 9.53
C LEU A 53 -15.51 -12.38 8.78
N PRO A 54 -16.72 -12.99 8.66
CA PRO A 54 -16.89 -14.23 7.90
C PRO A 54 -16.57 -14.10 6.40
N LEU A 55 -16.70 -12.90 5.82
CA LEU A 55 -16.35 -12.68 4.41
C LEU A 55 -14.85 -12.90 4.17
N TYR A 56 -14.02 -12.39 5.07
CA TYR A 56 -12.57 -12.58 5.00
C TYR A 56 -12.13 -13.98 5.43
N GLU A 57 -12.76 -14.54 6.46
CA GLU A 57 -12.44 -15.89 6.95
C GLU A 57 -12.73 -16.98 5.91
N ASN A 58 -13.72 -16.77 5.05
CA ASN A 58 -14.10 -17.68 3.99
C ASN A 58 -13.58 -17.26 2.59
N ALA A 59 -12.85 -16.16 2.51
CA ALA A 59 -12.27 -15.68 1.25
C ALA A 59 -11.15 -16.60 0.76
N ASP A 60 -11.07 -16.77 -0.54
CA ASP A 60 -9.94 -17.45 -1.15
C ASP A 60 -8.67 -16.56 -1.16
N LYS A 61 -7.52 -17.18 -1.42
CA LYS A 61 -6.24 -16.50 -1.44
C LYS A 61 -6.19 -15.38 -2.51
N GLN A 62 -6.89 -15.55 -3.63
CA GLN A 62 -6.90 -14.57 -4.71
C GLN A 62 -7.60 -13.28 -4.28
N LEU A 63 -8.75 -13.39 -3.64
CA LEU A 63 -9.48 -12.24 -3.11
C LEU A 63 -8.68 -11.53 -2.02
N LEU A 64 -8.15 -12.27 -1.03
CA LEU A 64 -7.32 -11.67 0.03
C LEU A 64 -6.07 -10.97 -0.53
N THR A 65 -5.47 -11.51 -1.59
CA THR A 65 -4.34 -10.89 -2.28
C THR A 65 -4.76 -9.59 -2.97
N ALA A 66 -5.90 -9.60 -3.68
CA ALA A 66 -6.40 -8.42 -4.37
C ALA A 66 -6.72 -7.28 -3.38
N ASP A 67 -7.42 -7.59 -2.29
CA ASP A 67 -7.75 -6.63 -1.24
C ASP A 67 -6.48 -6.05 -0.59
N ALA A 68 -5.52 -6.90 -0.24
CA ALA A 68 -4.26 -6.47 0.35
C ALA A 68 -3.45 -5.57 -0.60
N MET A 69 -3.49 -5.82 -1.90
CA MET A 69 -2.84 -4.95 -2.90
C MET A 69 -3.54 -3.61 -3.05
N VAL A 70 -4.88 -3.58 -3.06
CA VAL A 70 -5.66 -2.32 -3.13
C VAL A 70 -5.37 -1.46 -1.91
N ASP A 71 -5.51 -2.01 -0.71
CA ASP A 71 -5.29 -1.29 0.56
C ASP A 71 -3.87 -0.73 0.64
N SER A 72 -2.88 -1.54 0.29
CA SER A 72 -1.47 -1.10 0.30
C SER A 72 -1.19 -0.05 -0.76
N SER A 73 -1.85 -0.09 -1.93
CA SER A 73 -1.70 0.92 -2.97
C SER A 73 -2.30 2.27 -2.54
N LEU A 74 -3.44 2.27 -1.85
CA LEU A 74 -4.02 3.47 -1.23
C LEU A 74 -3.09 4.06 -0.16
N ALA A 75 -2.53 3.21 0.70
CA ALA A 75 -1.54 3.61 1.71
C ALA A 75 -0.27 4.17 1.06
N ALA A 76 0.19 3.58 -0.05
CA ALA A 76 1.34 4.08 -0.81
C ALA A 76 1.12 5.50 -1.32
N MET A 77 -0.04 5.78 -1.90
CA MET A 77 -0.38 7.12 -2.38
C MET A 77 -0.41 8.12 -1.23
N GLN A 78 -1.07 7.77 -0.11
CA GLN A 78 -1.10 8.61 1.08
C GLN A 78 0.30 8.88 1.65
N PHE A 79 1.17 7.84 1.68
CA PHE A 79 2.56 7.99 2.07
C PHE A 79 3.32 8.99 1.18
N MET A 80 3.19 8.87 -0.14
CA MET A 80 3.86 9.78 -1.08
C MET A 80 3.38 11.23 -0.92
N LEU A 81 2.08 11.45 -0.71
CA LEU A 81 1.53 12.77 -0.44
C LEU A 81 2.06 13.35 0.90
N ALA A 82 2.06 12.53 1.96
CA ALA A 82 2.63 12.93 3.25
C ALA A 82 4.12 13.26 3.15
N ALA A 83 4.92 12.44 2.45
CA ALA A 83 6.34 12.72 2.21
C ALA A 83 6.52 14.09 1.54
N ARG A 84 5.67 14.41 0.56
CA ARG A 84 5.71 15.70 -0.13
C ARG A 84 5.44 16.88 0.80
N THR A 85 4.50 16.77 1.75
CA THR A 85 4.23 17.82 2.74
C THR A 85 5.41 18.05 3.69
N HIS A 86 6.25 17.03 3.90
CA HIS A 86 7.52 17.12 4.64
C HIS A 86 8.71 17.53 3.77
N GLY A 87 8.47 17.91 2.51
CA GLY A 87 9.50 18.40 1.59
C GLY A 87 10.40 17.30 1.03
N TYR A 88 9.90 16.06 0.95
CA TYR A 88 10.56 14.96 0.25
C TYR A 88 9.88 14.68 -1.07
N ASP A 89 10.67 14.26 -2.04
CA ASP A 89 10.21 13.73 -3.30
C ASP A 89 10.21 12.20 -3.25
N THR A 90 9.31 11.59 -4.02
CA THR A 90 9.15 10.14 -4.03
C THR A 90 9.03 9.63 -5.45
N ASN A 91 9.53 8.42 -5.70
CA ASN A 91 9.36 7.73 -6.96
C ASN A 91 8.91 6.29 -6.71
N PRO A 92 7.67 5.92 -7.10
CA PRO A 92 7.18 4.54 -7.00
C PRO A 92 7.83 3.68 -8.08
N ILE A 93 8.28 2.49 -7.70
CA ILE A 93 9.05 1.57 -8.53
C ILE A 93 8.37 0.20 -8.49
N ALA A 94 7.95 -0.30 -9.66
CA ALA A 94 7.44 -1.66 -9.83
C ALA A 94 8.50 -2.63 -10.41
N GLY A 95 9.60 -2.12 -10.94
CA GLY A 95 10.64 -2.88 -11.62
C GLY A 95 11.66 -3.53 -10.67
N TYR A 96 11.23 -4.42 -9.78
CA TYR A 96 12.08 -5.22 -8.87
C TYR A 96 11.72 -6.71 -8.98
N ASP A 97 12.52 -7.59 -8.36
CA ASP A 97 12.24 -9.02 -8.29
C ASP A 97 11.19 -9.30 -7.21
N ALA A 98 9.91 -9.20 -7.60
CA ALA A 98 8.79 -9.39 -6.69
C ALA A 98 8.79 -10.80 -6.04
N LYS A 99 9.25 -11.84 -6.77
CA LYS A 99 9.27 -13.21 -6.25
C LYS A 99 10.22 -13.39 -5.08
N LYS A 100 11.29 -12.58 -5.02
CA LYS A 100 12.31 -12.65 -3.97
C LYS A 100 12.11 -11.58 -2.89
N ALA A 101 11.27 -10.58 -3.11
CA ALA A 101 11.19 -9.40 -2.26
C ALA A 101 10.86 -9.74 -0.80
N ALA A 102 9.81 -10.52 -0.55
CA ALA A 102 9.41 -10.91 0.79
C ALA A 102 10.52 -11.69 1.50
N THR A 103 11.03 -12.75 0.88
CA THR A 103 12.08 -13.59 1.46
C THR A 103 13.38 -12.81 1.72
N ALA A 104 13.76 -11.90 0.81
CA ALA A 104 14.96 -11.09 0.98
C ALA A 104 14.89 -10.15 2.19
N LEU A 105 13.69 -9.80 2.65
CA LEU A 105 13.45 -8.99 3.83
C LEU A 105 13.01 -9.79 5.06
N GLY A 106 13.12 -11.13 5.01
CA GLY A 106 12.76 -12.00 6.13
C GLY A 106 11.26 -12.12 6.37
N LEU A 107 10.43 -11.79 5.37
CA LEU A 107 8.98 -11.91 5.44
C LEU A 107 8.51 -13.24 4.83
N ASP A 108 7.38 -13.73 5.31
CA ASP A 108 6.72 -14.91 4.77
C ASP A 108 6.08 -14.59 3.40
N PRO A 109 6.59 -15.19 2.28
CA PRO A 109 6.06 -14.91 0.95
C PRO A 109 4.64 -15.47 0.71
N GLU A 110 4.16 -16.40 1.55
CA GLU A 110 2.79 -16.91 1.46
C GLU A 110 1.77 -15.93 2.07
N ARG A 111 2.24 -15.03 2.92
CA ARG A 111 1.41 -14.04 3.61
C ARG A 111 1.59 -12.63 3.03
N TYR A 112 2.82 -12.21 2.80
CA TYR A 112 3.13 -10.83 2.42
C TYR A 112 3.31 -10.69 0.91
N VAL A 113 2.39 -9.96 0.27
CA VAL A 113 2.39 -9.71 -1.17
C VAL A 113 3.17 -8.42 -1.45
N PRO A 114 4.24 -8.47 -2.26
CA PRO A 114 4.98 -7.27 -2.60
C PRO A 114 4.15 -6.38 -3.55
N VAL A 115 3.99 -5.11 -3.21
CA VAL A 115 3.17 -4.15 -3.97
C VAL A 115 4.04 -3.21 -4.79
N MET A 116 4.92 -2.46 -4.14
CA MET A 116 5.87 -1.57 -4.80
C MET A 116 7.03 -1.21 -3.90
N ALA A 117 8.11 -0.71 -4.49
CA ALA A 117 9.14 0.02 -3.80
C ALA A 117 8.92 1.52 -4.02
N ILE A 118 9.25 2.36 -3.04
CA ILE A 118 9.19 3.80 -3.15
C ILE A 118 10.55 4.37 -2.76
N ALA A 119 11.24 4.98 -3.71
CA ALA A 119 12.42 5.78 -3.43
C ALA A 119 12.00 7.10 -2.80
N VAL A 120 12.70 7.52 -1.75
CA VAL A 120 12.42 8.76 -1.01
C VAL A 120 13.71 9.57 -0.90
N GLY A 121 13.65 10.85 -1.21
CA GLY A 121 14.82 11.72 -1.14
C GLY A 121 14.47 13.18 -1.36
N LYS A 122 15.48 14.00 -1.58
CA LYS A 122 15.34 15.37 -2.08
C LYS A 122 15.61 15.37 -3.57
N ALA A 123 14.77 16.07 -4.34
CA ALA A 123 15.00 16.24 -5.76
C ALA A 123 16.37 16.92 -6.00
N ASP A 124 17.15 16.39 -6.93
CA ASP A 124 18.36 17.05 -7.40
C ASP A 124 17.98 18.15 -8.39
N SER A 125 18.29 19.39 -8.04
CA SER A 125 18.01 20.55 -8.90
C SER A 125 18.81 20.55 -10.22
N GLN A 126 19.83 19.72 -10.32
CA GLN A 126 20.65 19.53 -11.53
C GLN A 126 20.17 18.34 -12.37
N SER A 127 19.20 17.59 -11.90
CA SER A 127 18.66 16.45 -12.64
C SER A 127 17.90 16.93 -13.88
N THR A 128 18.17 16.28 -15.01
CA THR A 128 17.38 16.46 -16.23
C THR A 128 16.15 15.56 -16.15
N ASP A 129 15.11 16.04 -15.50
CA ASP A 129 13.88 15.27 -15.33
C ASP A 129 13.17 15.01 -16.67
N ILE A 130 12.84 13.75 -16.90
CA ILE A 130 11.89 13.40 -17.95
C ILE A 130 10.52 13.89 -17.51
N LYS A 131 9.98 14.91 -18.19
CA LYS A 131 8.62 15.39 -17.92
C LYS A 131 7.62 14.28 -18.23
N SER A 132 6.96 13.77 -17.20
CA SER A 132 5.89 12.82 -17.38
C SER A 132 4.62 13.53 -17.88
N THR A 133 3.95 12.93 -18.86
CA THR A 133 2.62 13.36 -19.31
C THR A 133 1.53 12.56 -18.59
N ARG A 134 0.33 13.09 -18.58
CA ARG A 134 -0.88 12.42 -18.06
C ARG A 134 -1.97 12.51 -19.12
N TYR A 135 -2.86 11.54 -19.09
CA TYR A 135 -4.11 11.62 -19.86
C TYR A 135 -4.93 12.81 -19.36
N SER A 136 -5.76 13.39 -20.24
CA SER A 136 -6.74 14.40 -19.81
C SER A 136 -7.82 13.76 -18.92
N VAL A 137 -8.56 14.58 -18.20
CA VAL A 137 -9.67 14.09 -17.37
C VAL A 137 -10.72 13.40 -18.26
N ASP A 138 -11.00 13.98 -19.44
CA ASP A 138 -11.99 13.46 -20.39
C ASP A 138 -11.60 12.11 -21.01
N ASP A 139 -10.30 11.76 -21.01
CA ASP A 139 -9.83 10.45 -21.48
C ASP A 139 -10.02 9.33 -20.44
N VAL A 140 -10.24 9.66 -19.19
CA VAL A 140 -10.25 8.68 -18.08
C VAL A 140 -11.51 8.70 -17.22
N ILE A 141 -12.38 9.71 -17.39
CA ILE A 141 -13.65 9.86 -16.67
C ILE A 141 -14.78 10.04 -17.67
N GLU A 142 -15.80 9.23 -17.55
CA GLU A 142 -17.08 9.37 -18.27
C GLU A 142 -18.15 9.74 -17.25
N PHE A 143 -18.85 10.86 -17.52
CA PHE A 143 -19.98 11.31 -16.72
C PHE A 143 -21.28 10.75 -17.35
N GLN A 144 -22.04 9.97 -16.59
CA GLN A 144 -23.34 9.44 -16.99
C GLN A 144 -24.47 10.25 -16.35
#